data_af7be077a3b16f0e7e0f65dbbbf10fad
#
_entry.id   af7be077a3b16f0e7e0f65dbbbf10fad
#
_cell.length_a   1.000
_cell.length_b   1.000
_cell.length_c   1.000
_cell.angle_alpha   90.00
_cell.angle_beta   90.00
_cell.angle_gamma   90.00
#
_symmetry.space_group_name_H-M   'P 1'
#
loop_
_entity.id
_entity.type
_entity.pdbx_description
1 polymer ?
#
loop_
_entity_poly.entity_id
_entity_poly.type
_entity_poly.pdbx_seq_one_letter_code
_entity_poly.pdbx_strand_id
1 'polypeptide(L)'
;MKNKNFIIVVIGQIISLFGNTIQRFCMSLYILDLTGSAATFSTILAVSTIPYILFAPIAGLLADRVNRKKIMVYLDLFSFLLLVVYSIILRNGMDNSLIVGIVMFILSIIYTLYSPSVTSCIPQIVGKEELISANGIIQQVGAVVNLVGPIVAGILYSIFSIKIIVIINAVSFLISAILEMFLDIPDLELKKRIKNPILESFSEMKKSFIYLKEKKKIVLGVIVSYGLTNIFIVPILSIISPYFIKIELNMSSAVYGLVEAIFVLGMIIGGLLVTFKPKTFKMKDIHKTMYPMVIAIIFMAASTYLVLENKFIVLGIYSIAGLGIMLSLSLSNIVSLTYIQTEVKEEMLGRVSALSTAIATASVGPGQLIYGQLIDLNFKLHYILVVTFILSIGVVKLVKWNAGRELIIEKIQQS
;
A
#
# COMPACT_ATOMS: atom_id res chain seq x y z
N MET A 1 23.92 4.72 16.96
CA MET A 1 23.95 5.66 15.83
C MET A 1 23.72 7.07 16.35
N LYS A 2 24.78 7.89 16.41
CA LYS A 2 24.69 9.31 16.84
C LYS A 2 24.86 10.26 15.64
N ASN A 3 24.59 9.77 14.41
CA ASN A 3 24.75 10.57 13.21
C ASN A 3 23.58 11.58 13.12
N LYS A 4 23.90 12.89 13.18
CA LYS A 4 22.93 13.99 13.15
C LYS A 4 22.05 13.93 11.90
N ASN A 5 22.62 13.68 10.73
CA ASN A 5 21.89 13.59 9.46
C ASN A 5 20.89 12.44 9.47
N PHE A 6 21.28 11.27 10.00
CA PHE A 6 20.38 10.13 10.11
C PHE A 6 19.20 10.41 11.05
N ILE A 7 19.45 11.06 12.19
CA ILE A 7 18.38 11.47 13.12
C ILE A 7 17.41 12.43 12.44
N ILE A 8 17.90 13.41 11.69
CA ILE A 8 17.05 14.34 10.93
C ILE A 8 16.19 13.61 9.92
N VAL A 9 16.77 12.68 9.14
CA VAL A 9 16.02 11.89 8.16
C VAL A 9 14.93 11.04 8.85
N VAL A 10 15.24 10.39 9.98
CA VAL A 10 14.26 9.57 10.71
C VAL A 10 13.11 10.42 11.25
N ILE A 11 13.41 11.57 11.87
CA ILE A 11 12.37 12.48 12.39
C ILE A 11 11.54 13.06 11.25
N GLY A 12 12.17 13.56 10.19
CA GLY A 12 11.47 14.05 9.00
C GLY A 12 10.57 12.98 8.39
N GLN A 13 11.07 11.75 8.26
CA GLN A 13 10.29 10.63 7.74
C GLN A 13 9.11 10.27 8.65
N ILE A 14 9.28 10.26 9.97
CA ILE A 14 8.15 10.04 10.89
C ILE A 14 7.07 11.09 10.65
N ILE A 15 7.44 12.37 10.61
CA ILE A 15 6.50 13.47 10.42
C ILE A 15 5.78 13.37 9.06
N SER A 16 6.53 13.18 7.97
CA SER A 16 5.97 13.11 6.62
C SER A 16 5.13 11.85 6.40
N LEU A 17 5.53 10.67 6.91
CA LEU A 17 4.76 9.45 6.79
C LEU A 17 3.47 9.49 7.60
N PHE A 18 3.51 9.99 8.84
CA PHE A 18 2.30 10.20 9.64
C PHE A 18 1.38 11.21 8.96
N GLY A 19 1.92 12.35 8.50
CA GLY A 19 1.17 13.35 7.75
C GLY A 19 0.48 12.75 6.53
N ASN A 20 1.19 12.02 5.69
CA ASN A 20 0.63 11.36 4.51
C ASN A 20 -0.43 10.33 4.86
N THR A 21 -0.20 9.50 5.88
CA THR A 21 -1.16 8.46 6.29
C THR A 21 -2.44 9.08 6.84
N ILE A 22 -2.32 10.08 7.71
CA ILE A 22 -3.46 10.81 8.28
C ILE A 22 -4.24 11.52 7.17
N GLN A 23 -3.54 12.25 6.29
CA GLN A 23 -4.16 12.97 5.19
C GLN A 23 -4.93 12.04 4.26
N ARG A 24 -4.29 10.96 3.81
CA ARG A 24 -4.90 9.98 2.92
C ARG A 24 -6.13 9.33 3.55
N PHE A 25 -6.04 8.93 4.81
CA PHE A 25 -7.16 8.33 5.55
C PHE A 25 -8.32 9.33 5.70
N CYS A 26 -8.04 10.54 6.21
CA CYS A 26 -9.07 11.54 6.46
C CYS A 26 -9.71 12.04 5.17
N MET A 27 -8.94 12.29 4.11
CA MET A 27 -9.50 12.71 2.82
C MET A 27 -10.33 11.61 2.16
N SER A 28 -9.94 10.34 2.30
CA SER A 28 -10.73 9.23 1.78
C SER A 28 -12.09 9.13 2.47
N LEU A 29 -12.13 9.23 3.81
CA LEU A 29 -13.39 9.25 4.56
C LEU A 29 -14.21 10.51 4.27
N TYR A 30 -13.55 11.66 4.08
CA TYR A 30 -14.22 12.90 3.74
C TYR A 30 -14.96 12.82 2.40
N ILE A 31 -14.39 12.16 1.38
CA ILE A 31 -15.09 11.89 0.12
C ILE A 31 -16.35 11.05 0.35
N LEU A 32 -16.23 10.02 1.17
CA LEU A 32 -17.37 9.15 1.49
C LEU A 32 -18.46 9.93 2.25
N ASP A 33 -18.09 10.77 3.21
CA ASP A 33 -19.02 11.61 3.96
C ASP A 33 -19.64 12.71 3.09
N LEU A 34 -18.86 13.30 2.16
CA LEU A 34 -19.30 14.35 1.25
C LEU A 34 -20.29 13.87 0.20
N THR A 35 -20.10 12.64 -0.30
CA THR A 35 -20.84 12.14 -1.48
C THR A 35 -21.83 11.04 -1.14
N GLY A 36 -21.64 10.30 -0.05
CA GLY A 36 -22.39 9.08 0.26
C GLY A 36 -22.20 7.96 -0.77
N SER A 37 -21.36 8.16 -1.79
CA SER A 37 -21.17 7.28 -2.94
C SER A 37 -19.90 6.45 -2.82
N ALA A 38 -20.06 5.13 -2.77
CA ALA A 38 -18.94 4.20 -2.80
C ALA A 38 -18.23 4.21 -4.17
N ALA A 39 -18.94 4.47 -5.26
CA ALA A 39 -18.35 4.58 -6.60
C ALA A 39 -17.46 5.81 -6.71
N THR A 40 -17.89 6.99 -6.23
CA THR A 40 -17.06 8.20 -6.22
C THR A 40 -15.84 8.01 -5.35
N PHE A 41 -16.02 7.48 -4.15
CA PHE A 41 -14.94 7.16 -3.21
C PHE A 41 -13.91 6.21 -3.84
N SER A 42 -14.37 5.09 -4.40
CA SER A 42 -13.49 4.10 -5.02
C SER A 42 -12.79 4.62 -6.27
N THR A 43 -13.46 5.44 -7.07
CA THR A 43 -12.86 6.07 -8.27
C THR A 43 -11.69 6.97 -7.88
N ILE A 44 -11.85 7.82 -6.87
CA ILE A 44 -10.79 8.71 -6.42
C ILE A 44 -9.60 7.91 -5.85
N LEU A 45 -9.86 6.86 -5.06
CA LEU A 45 -8.81 5.98 -4.57
C LEU A 45 -8.07 5.27 -5.71
N ALA A 46 -8.80 4.70 -6.68
CA ALA A 46 -8.22 4.03 -7.82
C ALA A 46 -7.36 4.97 -8.67
N VAL A 47 -7.87 6.18 -8.97
CA VAL A 47 -7.13 7.21 -9.72
C VAL A 47 -5.88 7.65 -8.95
N SER A 48 -5.95 7.75 -7.62
CA SER A 48 -4.80 8.10 -6.77
C SER A 48 -3.71 7.04 -6.75
N THR A 49 -3.95 5.82 -7.23
CA THR A 49 -2.90 4.78 -7.38
C THR A 49 -2.13 4.89 -8.70
N ILE A 50 -2.68 5.58 -9.72
CA ILE A 50 -2.04 5.73 -11.03
C ILE A 50 -0.65 6.36 -10.95
N PRO A 51 -0.41 7.42 -10.14
CA PRO A 51 0.91 8.03 -10.01
C PRO A 51 2.00 7.06 -9.56
N TYR A 52 1.70 6.10 -8.68
CA TYR A 52 2.68 5.10 -8.23
C TYR A 52 3.20 4.25 -9.39
N ILE A 53 2.39 4.02 -10.41
CA ILE A 53 2.77 3.20 -11.57
C ILE A 53 3.53 4.06 -12.59
N LEU A 54 3.00 5.24 -12.89
CA LEU A 54 3.54 6.09 -13.96
C LEU A 54 4.82 6.82 -13.55
N PHE A 55 4.91 7.28 -12.30
CA PHE A 55 6.02 8.12 -11.82
C PHE A 55 7.12 7.34 -11.10
N ALA A 56 6.92 6.05 -10.74
CA ALA A 56 7.95 5.25 -10.10
C ALA A 56 9.28 5.18 -10.89
N PRO A 57 9.29 5.01 -12.24
CA PRO A 57 10.54 5.05 -13.02
C PRO A 57 11.22 6.41 -12.98
N ILE A 58 10.44 7.49 -12.98
CA ILE A 58 10.93 8.87 -12.91
C ILE A 58 11.50 9.14 -11.52
N ALA A 59 10.85 8.63 -10.48
CA ALA A 59 11.26 8.79 -9.08
C ALA A 59 12.65 8.20 -8.82
N GLY A 60 12.88 6.97 -9.29
CA GLY A 60 14.20 6.33 -9.20
C GLY A 60 15.28 7.13 -9.92
N LEU A 61 15.00 7.56 -11.16
CA LEU A 61 15.93 8.36 -11.94
C LEU A 61 16.24 9.72 -11.28
N LEU A 62 15.21 10.38 -10.74
CA LEU A 62 15.35 11.66 -10.05
C LEU A 62 16.25 11.51 -8.81
N ALA A 63 16.01 10.46 -8.00
CA ALA A 63 16.81 10.14 -6.81
C ALA A 63 18.28 9.81 -7.13
N ASP A 64 18.56 9.31 -8.36
CA ASP A 64 19.92 9.00 -8.81
C ASP A 64 20.69 10.19 -9.38
N ARG A 65 20.01 11.28 -9.77
CA ARG A 65 20.59 12.39 -10.53
C ARG A 65 20.52 13.75 -9.88
N VAL A 66 19.56 13.94 -8.99
CA VAL A 66 19.36 15.20 -8.29
C VAL A 66 19.74 14.99 -6.83
N ASN A 67 20.29 16.03 -6.21
CA ASN A 67 20.57 16.00 -4.78
C ASN A 67 19.30 15.65 -4.00
N ARG A 68 19.35 14.55 -3.26
CA ARG A 68 18.22 13.95 -2.56
C ARG A 68 17.60 14.89 -1.52
N LYS A 69 18.43 15.68 -0.83
CA LYS A 69 17.99 16.76 0.05
C LYS A 69 17.10 17.75 -0.70
N LYS A 70 17.55 18.22 -1.87
CA LYS A 70 16.74 19.17 -2.67
C LYS A 70 15.39 18.58 -3.06
N ILE A 71 15.37 17.30 -3.49
CA ILE A 71 14.11 16.63 -3.84
C ILE A 71 13.17 16.61 -2.64
N MET A 72 13.64 16.14 -1.49
CA MET A 72 12.85 16.01 -0.27
C MET A 72 12.30 17.38 0.15
N VAL A 73 13.14 18.37 0.33
CA VAL A 73 12.76 19.74 0.73
C VAL A 73 11.75 20.37 -0.21
N TYR A 74 11.98 20.31 -1.54
CA TYR A 74 11.05 20.91 -2.50
C TYR A 74 9.71 20.20 -2.57
N LEU A 75 9.69 18.87 -2.45
CA LEU A 75 8.44 18.12 -2.46
C LEU A 75 7.61 18.36 -1.19
N ASP A 76 8.25 18.45 -0.02
CA ASP A 76 7.56 18.79 1.23
C ASP A 76 7.07 20.24 1.24
N LEU A 77 7.85 21.21 0.73
CA LEU A 77 7.39 22.59 0.53
C LEU A 77 6.21 22.67 -0.45
N PHE A 78 6.26 21.90 -1.53
CA PHE A 78 5.16 21.86 -2.49
C PHE A 78 3.89 21.23 -1.88
N SER A 79 4.03 20.17 -1.06
CA SER A 79 2.93 19.60 -0.29
C SER A 79 2.33 20.61 0.68
N PHE A 80 3.16 21.36 1.40
CA PHE A 80 2.72 22.46 2.26
C PHE A 80 1.88 23.48 1.49
N LEU A 81 2.41 24.01 0.37
CA LEU A 81 1.73 25.02 -0.45
C LEU A 81 0.41 24.48 -1.01
N LEU A 82 0.41 23.25 -1.52
CA LEU A 82 -0.80 22.58 -2.03
C LEU A 82 -1.90 22.52 -0.95
N LEU A 83 -1.54 22.08 0.26
CA LEU A 83 -2.49 21.97 1.36
C LEU A 83 -2.95 23.32 1.91
N VAL A 84 -2.10 24.35 1.90
CA VAL A 84 -2.50 25.72 2.22
C VAL A 84 -3.54 26.22 1.23
N VAL A 85 -3.30 26.08 -0.08
CA VAL A 85 -4.27 26.43 -1.12
C VAL A 85 -5.57 25.65 -0.94
N TYR A 86 -5.47 24.33 -0.71
CA TYR A 86 -6.65 23.52 -0.48
C TYR A 86 -7.41 23.93 0.80
N SER A 87 -6.72 24.34 1.88
CA SER A 87 -7.38 24.84 3.10
C SER A 87 -8.18 26.10 2.86
N ILE A 88 -7.74 26.98 1.95
CA ILE A 88 -8.46 28.19 1.54
C ILE A 88 -9.73 27.81 0.76
N ILE A 89 -9.64 26.84 -0.16
CA ILE A 89 -10.79 26.33 -0.91
C ILE A 89 -11.84 25.77 0.06
N LEU A 90 -11.41 24.93 1.01
CA LEU A 90 -12.27 24.37 2.06
C LEU A 90 -12.92 25.45 2.93
N ARG A 91 -12.19 26.51 3.25
CA ARG A 91 -12.72 27.62 4.07
C ARG A 91 -13.84 28.36 3.33
N ASN A 92 -13.73 28.53 2.03
CA ASN A 92 -14.71 29.24 1.21
C ASN A 92 -15.92 28.35 0.82
N GLY A 93 -15.95 27.07 1.23
CA GLY A 93 -17.05 26.15 0.88
C GLY A 93 -17.10 25.80 -0.61
N MET A 94 -15.98 25.95 -1.33
CA MET A 94 -15.86 25.70 -2.77
C MET A 94 -15.36 24.30 -3.09
N ASP A 95 -15.20 23.44 -2.09
CA ASP A 95 -14.72 22.08 -2.26
C ASP A 95 -15.82 21.13 -2.80
N ASN A 96 -15.35 20.18 -3.58
CA ASN A 96 -16.17 19.09 -4.11
C ASN A 96 -15.28 17.84 -4.29
N SER A 97 -15.89 16.70 -4.61
CA SER A 97 -15.18 15.43 -4.76
C SER A 97 -14.06 15.48 -5.81
N LEU A 98 -14.22 16.26 -6.89
CA LEU A 98 -13.20 16.43 -7.92
C LEU A 98 -11.95 17.14 -7.37
N ILE A 99 -12.13 18.23 -6.62
CA ILE A 99 -11.03 18.98 -6.00
C ILE A 99 -10.28 18.09 -5.00
N VAL A 100 -11.03 17.38 -4.15
CA VAL A 100 -10.43 16.40 -3.21
C VAL A 100 -9.61 15.37 -3.97
N GLY A 101 -10.16 14.81 -5.06
CA GLY A 101 -9.48 13.85 -5.92
C GLY A 101 -8.21 14.40 -6.56
N ILE A 102 -8.23 15.64 -7.06
CA ILE A 102 -7.04 16.30 -7.63
C ILE A 102 -5.96 16.48 -6.57
N VAL A 103 -6.32 16.93 -5.37
CA VAL A 103 -5.35 17.09 -4.26
C VAL A 103 -4.74 15.74 -3.88
N MET A 104 -5.55 14.68 -3.73
CA MET A 104 -5.06 13.33 -3.45
C MET A 104 -4.15 12.80 -4.56
N PHE A 105 -4.49 13.05 -5.82
CA PHE A 105 -3.69 12.64 -6.97
C PHE A 105 -2.32 13.34 -6.97
N ILE A 106 -2.28 14.66 -6.73
CA ILE A 106 -1.02 15.43 -6.66
C ILE A 106 -0.18 14.96 -5.47
N LEU A 107 -0.77 14.77 -4.29
CA LEU A 107 -0.06 14.24 -3.12
C LEU A 107 0.51 12.85 -3.39
N SER A 108 -0.19 12.02 -4.17
CA SER A 108 0.29 10.70 -4.57
C SER A 108 1.51 10.78 -5.51
N ILE A 109 1.54 11.75 -6.44
CA ILE A 109 2.74 12.04 -7.27
C ILE A 109 3.92 12.41 -6.36
N ILE A 110 3.69 13.36 -5.44
CA ILE A 110 4.73 13.86 -4.53
C ILE A 110 5.30 12.71 -3.71
N TYR A 111 4.45 11.89 -3.09
CA TYR A 111 4.88 10.74 -2.29
C TYR A 111 5.68 9.72 -3.13
N THR A 112 5.25 9.46 -4.37
CA THR A 112 5.95 8.54 -5.27
C THR A 112 7.36 9.03 -5.59
N LEU A 113 7.57 10.35 -5.73
CA LEU A 113 8.87 10.94 -5.99
C LEU A 113 9.73 11.06 -4.73
N TYR A 114 9.12 11.28 -3.58
CA TYR A 114 9.79 11.45 -2.29
C TYR A 114 10.40 10.15 -1.75
N SER A 115 9.65 9.05 -1.76
CA SER A 115 10.01 7.79 -1.12
C SER A 115 11.38 7.20 -1.58
N PRO A 116 11.70 7.12 -2.88
CA PRO A 116 13.02 6.66 -3.33
C PRO A 116 14.16 7.62 -2.93
N SER A 117 13.88 8.91 -2.78
CA SER A 117 14.90 9.90 -2.39
C SER A 117 15.33 9.67 -0.94
N VAL A 118 14.40 9.36 -0.03
CA VAL A 118 14.70 8.98 1.36
C VAL A 118 15.54 7.72 1.42
N THR A 119 15.10 6.64 0.75
CA THR A 119 15.81 5.35 0.81
C THR A 119 17.21 5.43 0.19
N SER A 120 17.37 6.21 -0.88
CA SER A 120 18.65 6.41 -1.54
C SER A 120 19.60 7.36 -0.77
N CYS A 121 19.06 8.20 0.12
CA CYS A 121 19.84 9.09 0.98
C CYS A 121 20.60 8.34 2.07
N ILE A 122 20.03 7.25 2.62
CA ILE A 122 20.57 6.52 3.75
C ILE A 122 22.05 6.07 3.54
N PRO A 123 22.43 5.44 2.42
CA PRO A 123 23.82 5.04 2.19
C PRO A 123 24.81 6.20 2.08
N GLN A 124 24.33 7.44 1.92
CA GLN A 124 25.20 8.62 1.84
C GLN A 124 25.49 9.24 3.22
N ILE A 125 24.62 8.96 4.20
CA ILE A 125 24.67 9.57 5.52
C ILE A 125 25.13 8.61 6.61
N VAL A 126 25.11 7.29 6.37
CA VAL A 126 25.59 6.29 7.34
C VAL A 126 26.72 5.44 6.77
N GLY A 127 27.61 4.93 7.64
CA GLY A 127 28.67 4.01 7.28
C GLY A 127 28.13 2.65 6.81
N LYS A 128 28.91 1.93 6.00
CA LYS A 128 28.51 0.61 5.46
C LYS A 128 28.14 -0.38 6.55
N GLU A 129 28.79 -0.35 7.70
CA GLU A 129 28.53 -1.24 8.83
C GLU A 129 27.21 -0.94 9.54
N GLU A 130 26.72 0.30 9.45
CA GLU A 130 25.48 0.75 10.09
C GLU A 130 24.26 0.64 9.15
N LEU A 131 24.43 0.35 7.85
CA LEU A 131 23.34 0.33 6.85
C LEU A 131 22.21 -0.63 7.21
N ILE A 132 22.53 -1.82 7.71
CA ILE A 132 21.51 -2.83 8.10
C ILE A 132 20.64 -2.27 9.23
N SER A 133 21.30 -1.68 10.26
CA SER A 133 20.59 -1.09 11.40
C SER A 133 19.76 0.12 10.97
N ALA A 134 20.30 0.99 10.11
CA ALA A 134 19.61 2.16 9.60
C ALA A 134 18.35 1.79 8.80
N ASN A 135 18.47 0.86 7.85
CA ASN A 135 17.33 0.35 7.11
C ASN A 135 16.30 -0.33 8.02
N GLY A 136 16.75 -1.05 9.05
CA GLY A 136 15.88 -1.63 10.06
C GLY A 136 15.04 -0.59 10.79
N ILE A 137 15.64 0.53 11.22
CA ILE A 137 14.93 1.64 11.87
C ILE A 137 13.90 2.27 10.92
N ILE A 138 14.27 2.52 9.66
CA ILE A 138 13.35 3.07 8.65
C ILE A 138 12.14 2.16 8.42
N GLN A 139 12.36 0.85 8.33
CA GLN A 139 11.27 -0.13 8.21
C GLN A 139 10.38 -0.16 9.46
N GLN A 140 10.96 -0.07 10.65
CA GLN A 140 10.19 0.01 11.91
C GLN A 140 9.33 1.27 11.96
N VAL A 141 9.85 2.42 11.53
CA VAL A 141 9.06 3.66 11.40
C VAL A 141 7.84 3.43 10.51
N GLY A 142 8.04 2.85 9.32
CA GLY A 142 6.94 2.52 8.42
C GLY A 142 5.90 1.57 9.07
N ALA A 143 6.35 0.54 9.78
CA ALA A 143 5.46 -0.40 10.46
C ALA A 143 4.64 0.27 11.57
N VAL A 144 5.27 1.13 12.38
CA VAL A 144 4.57 1.89 13.43
C VAL A 144 3.56 2.86 12.84
N VAL A 145 3.94 3.60 11.78
CA VAL A 145 3.02 4.53 11.10
C VAL A 145 1.82 3.79 10.51
N ASN A 146 2.04 2.65 9.88
CA ASN A 146 0.95 1.85 9.32
C ASN A 146 -0.02 1.30 10.40
N LEU A 147 0.49 1.01 11.60
CA LEU A 147 -0.35 0.53 12.70
C LEU A 147 -1.07 1.67 13.43
N VAL A 148 -0.33 2.72 13.78
CA VAL A 148 -0.84 3.81 14.65
C VAL A 148 -1.53 4.89 13.82
N GLY A 149 -1.11 5.09 12.57
CA GLY A 149 -1.62 6.13 11.69
C GLY A 149 -3.13 6.12 11.50
N PRO A 150 -3.77 5.00 11.12
CA PRO A 150 -5.23 4.91 11.00
C PRO A 150 -5.97 5.21 12.30
N ILE A 151 -5.43 4.77 13.46
CA ILE A 151 -6.04 5.06 14.78
C ILE A 151 -6.04 6.58 15.02
N VAL A 152 -4.87 7.21 14.89
CA VAL A 152 -4.71 8.66 15.08
C VAL A 152 -5.57 9.42 14.09
N ALA A 153 -5.57 9.02 12.81
CA ALA A 153 -6.37 9.64 11.77
C ALA A 153 -7.87 9.53 12.05
N GLY A 154 -8.34 8.35 12.46
CA GLY A 154 -9.74 8.12 12.82
C GLY A 154 -10.19 8.97 14.01
N ILE A 155 -9.34 9.09 15.05
CA ILE A 155 -9.61 9.93 16.21
C ILE A 155 -9.63 11.42 15.79
N LEU A 156 -8.62 11.87 15.06
CA LEU A 156 -8.55 13.27 14.59
C LEU A 156 -9.76 13.62 13.73
N TYR A 157 -10.15 12.73 12.81
CA TYR A 157 -11.29 12.95 11.93
C TYR A 157 -12.64 12.93 12.68
N SER A 158 -12.71 12.26 13.83
CA SER A 158 -13.92 12.24 14.66
C SER A 158 -14.06 13.49 15.53
N ILE A 159 -12.94 14.17 15.85
CA ILE A 159 -12.91 15.32 16.76
C ILE A 159 -12.83 16.64 15.97
N PHE A 160 -12.02 16.66 14.93
CA PHE A 160 -11.71 17.85 14.14
C PHE A 160 -12.37 17.81 12.76
N SER A 161 -12.73 18.98 12.24
CA SER A 161 -13.14 19.13 10.86
C SER A 161 -11.96 18.85 9.91
N ILE A 162 -12.26 18.40 8.68
CA ILE A 162 -11.24 18.18 7.65
C ILE A 162 -10.36 19.42 7.42
N LYS A 163 -10.91 20.63 7.57
CA LYS A 163 -10.18 21.90 7.45
C LYS A 163 -9.00 21.98 8.43
N ILE A 164 -9.22 21.61 9.69
CA ILE A 164 -8.19 21.64 10.74
C ILE A 164 -7.14 20.56 10.45
N ILE A 165 -7.55 19.36 10.03
CA ILE A 165 -6.65 18.26 9.72
C ILE A 165 -5.72 18.63 8.54
N VAL A 166 -6.27 19.25 7.49
CA VAL A 166 -5.48 19.73 6.34
C VAL A 166 -4.43 20.75 6.77
N ILE A 167 -4.79 21.70 7.69
CA ILE A 167 -3.85 22.69 8.21
C ILE A 167 -2.76 22.02 9.05
N ILE A 168 -3.13 21.10 9.96
CA ILE A 168 -2.15 20.34 10.77
C ILE A 168 -1.16 19.64 9.86
N ASN A 169 -1.66 19.00 8.80
CA ASN A 169 -0.80 18.29 7.87
C ASN A 169 0.05 19.23 7.00
N ALA A 170 -0.48 20.38 6.58
CA ALA A 170 0.33 21.41 5.93
C ALA A 170 1.51 21.83 6.81
N VAL A 171 1.25 22.11 8.09
CA VAL A 171 2.30 22.46 9.05
C VAL A 171 3.31 21.33 9.24
N SER A 172 2.86 20.08 9.28
CA SER A 172 3.77 18.93 9.39
C SER A 172 4.75 18.83 8.21
N PHE A 173 4.29 19.05 6.97
CA PHE A 173 5.17 19.12 5.79
C PHE A 173 6.14 20.30 5.86
N LEU A 174 5.71 21.45 6.34
CA LEU A 174 6.60 22.60 6.54
C LEU A 174 7.71 22.29 7.56
N ILE A 175 7.34 21.67 8.69
CA ILE A 175 8.31 21.26 9.73
C ILE A 175 9.30 20.24 9.14
N SER A 176 8.81 19.25 8.40
CA SER A 176 9.67 18.27 7.72
C SER A 176 10.66 18.94 6.76
N ALA A 177 10.17 19.84 5.90
CA ALA A 177 11.00 20.58 4.96
C ALA A 177 12.09 21.39 5.67
N ILE A 178 11.74 22.08 6.77
CA ILE A 178 12.70 22.85 7.58
C ILE A 178 13.77 21.92 8.17
N LEU A 179 13.37 20.77 8.75
CA LEU A 179 14.33 19.80 9.28
C LEU A 179 15.27 19.27 8.20
N GLU A 180 14.74 18.97 7.03
CA GLU A 180 15.52 18.46 5.89
C GLU A 180 16.48 19.50 5.31
N MET A 181 16.21 20.80 5.45
CA MET A 181 17.17 21.87 5.09
C MET A 181 18.48 21.78 5.87
N PHE A 182 18.48 21.18 7.06
CA PHE A 182 19.69 21.00 7.88
C PHE A 182 20.45 19.72 7.55
N LEU A 183 19.99 18.93 6.59
CA LEU A 183 20.75 17.75 6.09
C LEU A 183 22.00 18.21 5.36
N ASP A 184 23.10 17.56 5.66
CA ASP A 184 24.35 17.68 4.92
C ASP A 184 24.56 16.39 4.10
N ILE A 185 24.23 16.47 2.81
CA ILE A 185 24.31 15.35 1.87
C ILE A 185 25.21 15.79 0.72
N PRO A 186 26.27 15.02 0.40
CA PRO A 186 27.15 15.31 -0.72
C PRO A 186 26.39 15.41 -2.04
N ASP A 187 26.80 16.36 -2.88
CA ASP A 187 26.27 16.42 -4.24
C ASP A 187 26.72 15.18 -5.04
N LEU A 188 25.81 14.69 -5.86
CA LEU A 188 26.06 13.51 -6.68
C LEU A 188 26.96 13.87 -7.88
N GLU A 189 27.94 13.02 -8.15
CA GLU A 189 28.57 13.01 -9.47
C GLU A 189 27.53 12.63 -10.54
N LEU A 190 27.39 13.50 -11.55
CA LEU A 190 26.37 13.33 -12.60
C LEU A 190 26.64 12.05 -13.42
N LYS A 191 25.81 11.03 -13.24
CA LYS A 191 25.81 9.83 -14.10
C LYS A 191 25.29 10.16 -15.50
N LYS A 192 25.78 9.41 -16.51
CA LYS A 192 25.43 9.60 -17.94
C LYS A 192 23.93 9.75 -18.19
N ARG A 193 23.59 10.66 -19.08
CA ARG A 193 22.19 11.01 -19.44
C ARG A 193 21.49 9.85 -20.15
N ILE A 194 20.44 9.31 -19.57
CA ILE A 194 19.52 8.37 -20.26
C ILE A 194 18.61 9.22 -21.17
N LYS A 195 18.52 8.87 -22.46
CA LYS A 195 17.75 9.68 -23.43
C LYS A 195 16.25 9.73 -23.13
N ASN A 196 15.63 8.59 -22.73
CA ASN A 196 14.20 8.50 -22.41
C ASN A 196 13.95 7.48 -21.28
N PRO A 197 13.95 7.90 -20.00
CA PRO A 197 13.86 6.98 -18.85
C PRO A 197 12.55 6.20 -18.79
N ILE A 198 11.45 6.83 -19.20
CA ILE A 198 10.12 6.18 -19.20
C ILE A 198 10.08 5.04 -20.24
N LEU A 199 10.51 5.33 -21.46
CA LEU A 199 10.59 4.32 -22.54
C LEU A 199 11.53 3.18 -22.18
N GLU A 200 12.66 3.47 -21.54
CA GLU A 200 13.62 2.46 -21.11
C GLU A 200 13.02 1.57 -20.02
N SER A 201 12.32 2.14 -19.03
CA SER A 201 11.63 1.38 -18.00
C SER A 201 10.55 0.46 -18.56
N PHE A 202 9.72 0.93 -19.49
CA PHE A 202 8.74 0.08 -20.17
C PHE A 202 9.40 -1.02 -21.01
N SER A 203 10.52 -0.72 -21.68
CA SER A 203 11.31 -1.72 -22.43
C SER A 203 11.87 -2.79 -21.49
N GLU A 204 12.41 -2.40 -20.34
CA GLU A 204 12.91 -3.33 -19.32
C GLU A 204 11.80 -4.19 -18.70
N MET A 205 10.63 -3.61 -18.44
CA MET A 205 9.45 -4.37 -17.99
C MET A 205 9.01 -5.39 -19.04
N LYS A 206 8.99 -5.03 -20.33
CA LYS A 206 8.67 -5.94 -21.43
C LYS A 206 9.68 -7.08 -21.52
N LYS A 207 10.98 -6.79 -21.42
CA LYS A 207 12.04 -7.81 -21.39
C LYS A 207 11.88 -8.77 -20.21
N SER A 208 11.56 -8.24 -19.03
CA SER A 208 11.30 -9.05 -17.84
C SER A 208 10.10 -9.96 -18.02
N PHE A 209 9.03 -9.47 -18.61
CA PHE A 209 7.85 -10.28 -18.91
C PHE A 209 8.16 -11.42 -19.90
N ILE A 210 8.91 -11.13 -20.97
CA ILE A 210 9.34 -12.14 -21.95
C ILE A 210 10.23 -13.20 -21.26
N TYR A 211 11.22 -12.76 -20.48
CA TYR A 211 12.08 -13.65 -19.70
C TYR A 211 11.28 -14.61 -18.80
N LEU A 212 10.30 -14.08 -18.06
CA LEU A 212 9.44 -14.89 -17.20
C LEU A 212 8.58 -15.86 -18.00
N LYS A 213 7.99 -15.39 -19.10
CA LYS A 213 7.13 -16.21 -19.97
C LYS A 213 7.89 -17.38 -20.59
N GLU A 214 9.13 -17.19 -20.98
CA GLU A 214 9.94 -18.20 -21.65
C GLU A 214 10.68 -19.13 -20.68
N LYS A 215 11.30 -18.54 -19.62
CA LYS A 215 12.26 -19.27 -18.77
C LYS A 215 11.76 -19.56 -17.36
N LYS A 216 10.82 -18.75 -16.83
CA LYS A 216 10.37 -18.81 -15.43
C LYS A 216 8.83 -18.70 -15.31
N LYS A 217 8.12 -19.58 -16.02
CA LYS A 217 6.64 -19.56 -16.10
C LYS A 217 5.95 -19.66 -14.74
N ILE A 218 6.54 -20.38 -13.77
CA ILE A 218 5.99 -20.52 -12.43
C ILE A 218 6.06 -19.18 -11.68
N VAL A 219 7.19 -18.46 -11.77
CA VAL A 219 7.35 -17.13 -11.19
C VAL A 219 6.33 -16.15 -11.78
N LEU A 220 6.11 -16.19 -13.11
CA LEU A 220 5.07 -15.39 -13.74
C LEU A 220 3.67 -15.73 -13.19
N GLY A 221 3.38 -17.02 -13.01
CA GLY A 221 2.13 -17.48 -12.41
C GLY A 221 1.93 -16.98 -10.98
N VAL A 222 3.00 -16.93 -10.17
CA VAL A 222 2.96 -16.33 -8.81
C VAL A 222 2.62 -14.84 -8.88
N ILE A 223 3.29 -14.08 -9.75
CA ILE A 223 3.06 -12.64 -9.92
C ILE A 223 1.61 -12.36 -10.37
N VAL A 224 1.11 -13.12 -11.35
CA VAL A 224 -0.27 -12.97 -11.83
C VAL A 224 -1.28 -13.35 -10.76
N SER A 225 -1.04 -14.43 -10.02
CA SER A 225 -1.92 -14.84 -8.90
C SER A 225 -1.98 -13.78 -7.81
N TYR A 226 -0.85 -13.12 -7.53
CA TYR A 226 -0.79 -12.01 -6.57
C TYR A 226 -1.56 -10.79 -7.07
N GLY A 227 -1.46 -10.45 -8.37
CA GLY A 227 -2.28 -9.42 -8.99
C GLY A 227 -3.78 -9.73 -8.87
N LEU A 228 -4.21 -10.97 -9.17
CA LEU A 228 -5.61 -11.38 -9.01
C LEU A 228 -6.08 -11.28 -7.55
N THR A 229 -5.24 -11.66 -6.59
CA THR A 229 -5.54 -11.47 -5.16
C THR A 229 -5.79 -10.00 -4.84
N ASN A 230 -4.98 -9.08 -5.38
CA ASN A 230 -5.17 -7.65 -5.16
C ASN A 230 -6.46 -7.11 -5.78
N ILE A 231 -6.88 -7.62 -6.95
CA ILE A 231 -8.16 -7.23 -7.57
C ILE A 231 -9.35 -7.59 -6.67
N PHE A 232 -9.33 -8.76 -6.04
CA PHE A 232 -10.50 -9.26 -5.32
C PHE A 232 -10.47 -8.97 -3.81
N ILE A 233 -9.29 -8.92 -3.19
CA ILE A 233 -9.19 -8.87 -1.73
C ILE A 233 -8.95 -7.45 -1.22
N VAL A 234 -8.07 -6.67 -1.88
CA VAL A 234 -7.77 -5.32 -1.42
C VAL A 234 -9.03 -4.44 -1.35
N PRO A 235 -9.99 -4.49 -2.30
CA PRO A 235 -11.22 -3.71 -2.21
C PRO A 235 -12.11 -4.05 -1.01
N ILE A 236 -12.05 -5.28 -0.48
CA ILE A 236 -12.77 -5.62 0.76
C ILE A 236 -12.31 -4.70 1.89
N LEU A 237 -10.99 -4.53 2.02
CA LEU A 237 -10.40 -3.74 3.09
C LEU A 237 -10.51 -2.22 2.82
N SER A 238 -10.32 -1.80 1.56
CA SER A 238 -10.22 -0.38 1.21
C SER A 238 -11.55 0.27 0.79
N ILE A 239 -12.55 -0.49 0.36
CA ILE A 239 -13.85 0.03 -0.11
C ILE A 239 -15.00 -0.48 0.76
N ILE A 240 -15.13 -1.81 0.92
CA ILE A 240 -16.24 -2.37 1.70
C ILE A 240 -16.12 -1.98 3.16
N SER A 241 -14.93 -2.09 3.77
CA SER A 241 -14.76 -1.84 5.21
C SER A 241 -15.17 -0.43 5.65
N PRO A 242 -14.66 0.66 5.04
CA PRO A 242 -15.08 2.02 5.42
C PRO A 242 -16.57 2.25 5.12
N TYR A 243 -17.10 1.75 4.01
CA TYR A 243 -18.51 1.87 3.67
C TYR A 243 -19.40 1.14 4.69
N PHE A 244 -19.08 -0.11 5.01
CA PHE A 244 -19.83 -0.91 5.99
C PHE A 244 -19.85 -0.27 7.37
N ILE A 245 -18.67 0.15 7.86
CA ILE A 245 -18.54 0.67 9.23
C ILE A 245 -19.18 2.06 9.34
N LYS A 246 -18.92 2.95 8.37
CA LYS A 246 -19.41 4.33 8.43
C LYS A 246 -20.84 4.49 7.96
N ILE A 247 -21.22 3.86 6.86
CA ILE A 247 -22.54 4.06 6.23
C ILE A 247 -23.56 3.06 6.77
N GLU A 248 -23.29 1.74 6.69
CA GLU A 248 -24.29 0.74 7.12
C GLU A 248 -24.40 0.64 8.65
N LEU A 249 -23.27 0.58 9.37
CA LEU A 249 -23.30 0.52 10.84
C LEU A 249 -23.47 1.90 11.49
N ASN A 250 -23.29 2.98 10.75
CA ASN A 250 -23.31 4.37 11.24
C ASN A 250 -22.40 4.56 12.47
N MET A 251 -21.15 4.08 12.37
CA MET A 251 -20.13 4.20 13.41
C MET A 251 -19.15 5.32 13.11
N SER A 252 -18.45 5.80 14.16
CA SER A 252 -17.48 6.88 14.03
C SER A 252 -16.23 6.47 13.25
N SER A 253 -15.54 7.46 12.69
CA SER A 253 -14.26 7.25 12.01
C SER A 253 -13.16 6.73 12.93
N ALA A 254 -13.24 7.04 14.25
CA ALA A 254 -12.35 6.46 15.25
C ALA A 254 -12.51 4.94 15.34
N VAL A 255 -13.74 4.43 15.30
CA VAL A 255 -14.03 2.99 15.27
C VAL A 255 -13.44 2.35 14.01
N TYR A 256 -13.61 2.99 12.85
CA TYR A 256 -13.00 2.50 11.61
C TYR A 256 -11.45 2.46 11.70
N GLY A 257 -10.83 3.51 12.25
CA GLY A 257 -9.38 3.53 12.48
C GLY A 257 -8.89 2.40 13.40
N LEU A 258 -9.65 2.08 14.45
CA LEU A 258 -9.35 0.93 15.32
C LEU A 258 -9.47 -0.42 14.58
N VAL A 259 -10.49 -0.58 13.74
CA VAL A 259 -10.65 -1.78 12.92
C VAL A 259 -9.49 -1.95 11.93
N GLU A 260 -9.06 -0.88 11.27
CA GLU A 260 -7.87 -0.92 10.40
C GLU A 260 -6.61 -1.32 11.18
N ALA A 261 -6.43 -0.82 12.40
CA ALA A 261 -5.31 -1.23 13.24
C ALA A 261 -5.35 -2.73 13.58
N ILE A 262 -6.55 -3.30 13.84
CA ILE A 262 -6.72 -4.75 14.03
C ILE A 262 -6.33 -5.51 12.74
N PHE A 263 -6.65 -4.99 11.56
CA PHE A 263 -6.22 -5.58 10.29
C PHE A 263 -4.69 -5.60 10.17
N VAL A 264 -4.03 -4.48 10.51
CA VAL A 264 -2.56 -4.38 10.47
C VAL A 264 -1.91 -5.33 11.49
N LEU A 265 -2.52 -5.57 12.65
CA LEU A 265 -2.04 -6.60 13.58
C LEU A 265 -1.99 -7.98 12.92
N GLY A 266 -2.97 -8.33 12.09
CA GLY A 266 -2.94 -9.56 11.30
C GLY A 266 -1.72 -9.65 10.39
N MET A 267 -1.36 -8.55 9.72
CA MET A 267 -0.16 -8.46 8.89
C MET A 267 1.12 -8.68 9.71
N ILE A 268 1.23 -8.07 10.89
CA ILE A 268 2.37 -8.22 11.80
C ILE A 268 2.49 -9.66 12.28
N ILE A 269 1.38 -10.27 12.72
CA ILE A 269 1.34 -11.66 13.16
C ILE A 269 1.78 -12.59 12.04
N GLY A 270 1.30 -12.38 10.81
CA GLY A 270 1.72 -13.15 9.63
C GLY A 270 3.23 -13.09 9.39
N GLY A 271 3.82 -11.89 9.46
CA GLY A 271 5.28 -11.70 9.36
C GLY A 271 6.06 -12.42 10.45
N LEU A 272 5.62 -12.32 11.71
CA LEU A 272 6.23 -13.00 12.84
C LEU A 272 6.16 -14.53 12.70
N LEU A 273 5.03 -15.07 12.24
CA LEU A 273 4.89 -16.53 12.03
C LEU A 273 5.92 -17.07 11.02
N VAL A 274 6.17 -16.35 9.92
CA VAL A 274 7.20 -16.74 8.95
C VAL A 274 8.59 -16.63 9.57
N THR A 275 8.86 -15.57 10.33
CA THR A 275 10.16 -15.34 10.98
C THR A 275 10.49 -16.45 12.00
N PHE A 276 9.52 -16.84 12.85
CA PHE A 276 9.74 -17.86 13.88
C PHE A 276 9.68 -19.30 13.35
N LYS A 277 8.95 -19.55 12.24
CA LYS A 277 8.80 -20.90 11.68
C LYS A 277 9.08 -20.93 10.15
N PRO A 278 10.27 -20.48 9.68
CA PRO A 278 10.54 -20.33 8.25
C PRO A 278 10.45 -21.65 7.48
N LYS A 279 10.81 -22.77 8.10
CA LYS A 279 10.79 -24.11 7.47
C LYS A 279 9.39 -24.64 7.17
N THR A 280 8.35 -24.05 7.80
CA THR A 280 6.94 -24.45 7.60
C THR A 280 6.36 -23.89 6.31
N PHE A 281 6.83 -22.71 5.89
CA PHE A 281 6.29 -21.97 4.76
C PHE A 281 7.12 -22.22 3.50
N LYS A 282 6.74 -23.24 2.73
CA LYS A 282 7.40 -23.60 1.46
C LYS A 282 6.53 -23.16 0.29
N MET A 283 7.16 -22.87 -0.87
CA MET A 283 6.45 -22.46 -2.09
C MET A 283 5.41 -23.49 -2.53
N LYS A 284 5.71 -24.78 -2.49
CA LYS A 284 4.75 -25.85 -2.82
C LYS A 284 3.45 -25.81 -2.01
N ASP A 285 3.51 -25.27 -0.80
CA ASP A 285 2.38 -25.17 0.14
C ASP A 285 1.81 -23.75 0.24
N ILE A 286 2.22 -22.83 -0.63
CA ILE A 286 1.80 -21.41 -0.59
C ILE A 286 0.27 -21.25 -0.63
N HIS A 287 -0.44 -22.12 -1.34
CA HIS A 287 -1.91 -22.11 -1.36
C HIS A 287 -2.53 -22.30 0.04
N LYS A 288 -1.83 -22.98 0.97
CA LYS A 288 -2.29 -23.16 2.35
C LYS A 288 -2.27 -21.85 3.15
N THR A 289 -1.34 -20.93 2.84
CA THR A 289 -1.28 -19.62 3.50
C THR A 289 -2.49 -18.74 3.15
N MET A 290 -3.22 -19.09 2.08
CA MET A 290 -4.41 -18.35 1.64
C MET A 290 -5.72 -18.87 2.27
N TYR A 291 -5.73 -20.03 2.94
CA TYR A 291 -6.94 -20.54 3.57
C TYR A 291 -7.53 -19.64 4.65
N PRO A 292 -6.73 -19.00 5.55
CA PRO A 292 -7.30 -18.08 6.53
C PRO A 292 -8.09 -16.94 5.87
N MET A 293 -7.62 -16.42 4.74
CA MET A 293 -8.32 -15.39 3.97
C MET A 293 -9.67 -15.88 3.45
N VAL A 294 -9.71 -17.07 2.83
CA VAL A 294 -10.95 -17.64 2.29
C VAL A 294 -11.99 -17.83 3.38
N ILE A 295 -11.57 -18.38 4.53
CA ILE A 295 -12.43 -18.56 5.70
C ILE A 295 -12.92 -17.21 6.24
N ALA A 296 -12.02 -16.24 6.34
CA ALA A 296 -12.33 -14.92 6.86
C ALA A 296 -13.36 -14.17 6.00
N ILE A 297 -13.32 -14.29 4.67
CA ILE A 297 -14.30 -13.64 3.77
C ILE A 297 -15.73 -14.15 4.05
N ILE A 298 -15.89 -15.43 4.36
CA ILE A 298 -17.22 -15.98 4.71
C ILE A 298 -17.72 -15.42 6.04
N PHE A 299 -16.84 -15.26 7.03
CA PHE A 299 -17.21 -14.62 8.30
C PHE A 299 -17.56 -13.15 8.11
N MET A 300 -16.84 -12.43 7.24
CA MET A 300 -17.20 -11.07 6.85
C MET A 300 -18.56 -11.03 6.15
N ALA A 301 -18.83 -11.93 5.21
CA ALA A 301 -20.13 -12.02 4.55
C ALA A 301 -21.26 -12.30 5.55
N ALA A 302 -21.04 -13.23 6.46
CA ALA A 302 -22.01 -13.54 7.51
C ALA A 302 -22.27 -12.33 8.43
N SER A 303 -21.22 -11.58 8.82
CA SER A 303 -21.38 -10.38 9.66
C SER A 303 -22.16 -9.26 8.95
N THR A 304 -22.02 -9.10 7.63
CA THR A 304 -22.80 -8.11 6.86
C THR A 304 -24.23 -8.57 6.55
N TYR A 305 -24.50 -9.86 6.63
CA TYR A 305 -25.86 -10.42 6.49
C TYR A 305 -26.65 -10.42 7.81
N LEU A 306 -25.97 -10.78 8.92
CA LEU A 306 -26.56 -10.84 10.24
C LEU A 306 -26.71 -9.43 10.79
N VAL A 307 -27.88 -8.82 10.56
CA VAL A 307 -28.25 -7.58 11.23
C VAL A 307 -28.58 -7.92 12.69
N LEU A 308 -27.54 -8.15 13.50
CA LEU A 308 -27.70 -8.37 14.93
C LEU A 308 -28.08 -7.04 15.59
N GLU A 309 -28.90 -7.09 16.64
CA GLU A 309 -29.26 -5.92 17.43
C GLU A 309 -28.02 -5.21 18.01
N ASN A 310 -26.94 -5.98 18.25
CA ASN A 310 -25.69 -5.46 18.77
C ASN A 310 -24.64 -5.26 17.67
N LYS A 311 -24.51 -4.01 17.20
CA LYS A 311 -23.52 -3.59 16.19
C LYS A 311 -22.07 -3.90 16.58
N PHE A 312 -21.74 -3.93 17.89
CA PHE A 312 -20.39 -4.22 18.35
C PHE A 312 -20.00 -5.68 18.17
N ILE A 313 -20.97 -6.62 18.30
CA ILE A 313 -20.71 -8.04 17.99
C ILE A 313 -20.42 -8.21 16.49
N VAL A 314 -21.24 -7.59 15.65
CA VAL A 314 -21.03 -7.59 14.18
C VAL A 314 -19.66 -7.03 13.83
N LEU A 315 -19.29 -5.89 14.42
CA LEU A 315 -17.98 -5.25 14.22
C LEU A 315 -16.84 -6.15 14.71
N GLY A 316 -17.01 -6.83 15.84
CA GLY A 316 -16.01 -7.76 16.38
C GLY A 316 -15.73 -8.93 15.43
N ILE A 317 -16.78 -9.57 14.90
CA ILE A 317 -16.67 -10.66 13.92
C ILE A 317 -15.97 -10.13 12.65
N TYR A 318 -16.39 -8.97 12.15
CA TYR A 318 -15.84 -8.33 10.98
C TYR A 318 -14.33 -8.01 11.15
N SER A 319 -13.96 -7.47 12.32
CA SER A 319 -12.57 -7.10 12.63
C SER A 319 -11.65 -8.31 12.71
N ILE A 320 -12.09 -9.40 13.35
CA ILE A 320 -11.34 -10.66 13.45
C ILE A 320 -11.19 -11.29 12.06
N ALA A 321 -12.22 -11.22 11.23
CA ALA A 321 -12.14 -11.69 9.86
C ALA A 321 -11.12 -10.87 9.03
N GLY A 322 -11.13 -9.54 9.14
CA GLY A 322 -10.15 -8.68 8.48
C GLY A 322 -8.71 -8.93 8.94
N LEU A 323 -8.50 -9.20 10.23
CA LEU A 323 -7.23 -9.66 10.77
C LEU A 323 -6.78 -10.96 10.06
N GLY A 324 -7.69 -11.93 9.89
CA GLY A 324 -7.42 -13.18 9.18
C GLY A 324 -7.04 -12.97 7.70
N ILE A 325 -7.68 -12.03 7.02
CA ILE A 325 -7.33 -11.65 5.64
C ILE A 325 -5.92 -11.09 5.59
N MET A 326 -5.59 -10.10 6.43
CA MET A 326 -4.28 -9.44 6.43
C MET A 326 -3.14 -10.38 6.85
N LEU A 327 -3.40 -11.28 7.80
CA LEU A 327 -2.48 -12.36 8.17
C LEU A 327 -2.15 -13.23 6.95
N SER A 328 -3.17 -13.67 6.23
CA SER A 328 -3.03 -14.51 5.04
C SER A 328 -2.28 -13.81 3.91
N LEU A 329 -2.59 -12.53 3.66
CA LEU A 329 -1.90 -11.70 2.67
C LEU A 329 -0.42 -11.55 3.02
N SER A 330 -0.08 -11.30 4.29
CA SER A 330 1.30 -11.18 4.77
C SER A 330 2.08 -12.47 4.55
N LEU A 331 1.52 -13.62 4.97
CA LEU A 331 2.12 -14.94 4.77
C LEU A 331 2.39 -15.22 3.28
N SER A 332 1.37 -15.03 2.44
CA SER A 332 1.47 -15.31 1.00
C SER A 332 2.45 -14.38 0.30
N ASN A 333 2.50 -13.09 0.70
CA ASN A 333 3.41 -12.11 0.12
C ASN A 333 4.87 -12.44 0.42
N ILE A 334 5.20 -12.76 1.69
CA ILE A 334 6.57 -13.10 2.08
C ILE A 334 7.05 -14.36 1.36
N VAL A 335 6.22 -15.40 1.31
CA VAL A 335 6.58 -16.65 0.61
C VAL A 335 6.76 -16.41 -0.90
N SER A 336 5.87 -15.63 -1.52
CA SER A 336 5.96 -15.29 -2.96
C SER A 336 7.22 -14.48 -3.26
N LEU A 337 7.52 -13.47 -2.45
CA LEU A 337 8.70 -12.62 -2.62
C LEU A 337 9.99 -13.44 -2.47
N THR A 338 10.07 -14.29 -1.44
CA THR A 338 11.21 -15.18 -1.22
C THR A 338 11.40 -16.10 -2.41
N TYR A 339 10.33 -16.68 -2.95
CA TYR A 339 10.41 -17.53 -4.13
C TYR A 339 10.91 -16.78 -5.37
N ILE A 340 10.44 -15.57 -5.61
CA ILE A 340 10.95 -14.73 -6.70
C ILE A 340 12.44 -14.49 -6.53
N GLN A 341 12.90 -14.19 -5.32
CA GLN A 341 14.31 -13.92 -5.02
C GLN A 341 15.21 -15.14 -5.21
N THR A 342 14.71 -16.34 -4.93
CA THR A 342 15.49 -17.58 -5.08
C THR A 342 15.53 -18.09 -6.52
N GLU A 343 14.45 -17.91 -7.29
CA GLU A 343 14.30 -18.48 -8.62
C GLU A 343 14.80 -17.58 -9.75
N VAL A 344 14.84 -16.27 -9.53
CA VAL A 344 15.25 -15.30 -10.55
C VAL A 344 16.73 -15.00 -10.43
N LYS A 345 17.44 -15.03 -11.56
CA LYS A 345 18.86 -14.65 -11.60
C LYS A 345 19.09 -13.25 -11.04
N GLU A 346 20.17 -13.05 -10.32
CA GLU A 346 20.53 -11.79 -9.65
C GLU A 346 20.50 -10.58 -10.62
N GLU A 347 20.99 -10.77 -11.86
CA GLU A 347 21.00 -9.74 -12.92
C GLU A 347 19.60 -9.28 -13.34
N MET A 348 18.58 -10.13 -13.19
CA MET A 348 17.19 -9.87 -13.57
C MET A 348 16.30 -9.56 -12.36
N LEU A 349 16.77 -9.80 -11.15
CA LEU A 349 15.95 -9.74 -9.93
C LEU A 349 15.32 -8.35 -9.73
N GLY A 350 16.10 -7.28 -9.86
CA GLY A 350 15.58 -5.92 -9.70
C GLY A 350 14.46 -5.59 -10.70
N ARG A 351 14.64 -6.01 -11.98
CA ARG A 351 13.66 -5.78 -13.05
C ARG A 351 12.39 -6.60 -12.86
N VAL A 352 12.52 -7.87 -12.45
CA VAL A 352 11.38 -8.76 -12.16
C VAL A 352 10.62 -8.28 -10.94
N SER A 353 11.32 -7.82 -9.89
CA SER A 353 10.69 -7.22 -8.70
C SER A 353 9.91 -5.95 -9.04
N ALA A 354 10.47 -5.08 -9.88
CA ALA A 354 9.78 -3.89 -10.37
C ALA A 354 8.51 -4.24 -11.16
N LEU A 355 8.59 -5.23 -12.06
CA LEU A 355 7.43 -5.74 -12.80
C LEU A 355 6.37 -6.31 -11.86
N SER A 356 6.77 -7.10 -10.85
CA SER A 356 5.87 -7.68 -9.85
C SER A 356 5.14 -6.59 -9.06
N THR A 357 5.86 -5.57 -8.58
CA THR A 357 5.27 -4.44 -7.87
C THR A 357 4.32 -3.63 -8.76
N ALA A 358 4.70 -3.41 -10.02
CA ALA A 358 3.85 -2.69 -10.98
C ALA A 358 2.52 -3.44 -11.24
N ILE A 359 2.57 -4.77 -11.45
CA ILE A 359 1.38 -5.60 -11.64
C ILE A 359 0.53 -5.59 -10.36
N ALA A 360 1.14 -5.76 -9.19
CA ALA A 360 0.43 -5.74 -7.90
C ALA A 360 -0.31 -4.43 -7.67
N THR A 361 0.37 -3.29 -7.89
CA THR A 361 -0.22 -1.95 -7.71
C THR A 361 -1.28 -1.65 -8.76
N ALA A 362 -1.01 -1.97 -10.04
CA ALA A 362 -1.97 -1.75 -11.13
C ALA A 362 -3.26 -2.57 -10.95
N SER A 363 -3.18 -3.71 -10.29
CA SER A 363 -4.32 -4.59 -10.05
C SER A 363 -5.30 -4.04 -8.99
N VAL A 364 -4.87 -3.14 -8.12
CA VAL A 364 -5.72 -2.59 -7.04
C VAL A 364 -6.85 -1.71 -7.60
N GLY A 365 -6.52 -0.78 -8.49
CA GLY A 365 -7.48 0.20 -9.02
C GLY A 365 -8.71 -0.42 -9.68
N PRO A 366 -8.58 -1.36 -10.64
CA PRO A 366 -9.72 -2.04 -11.25
C PRO A 366 -10.62 -2.74 -10.23
N GLY A 367 -10.05 -3.39 -9.21
CA GLY A 367 -10.81 -3.99 -8.12
C GLY A 367 -11.60 -2.94 -7.34
N GLN A 368 -10.98 -1.85 -6.94
CA GLN A 368 -11.65 -0.76 -6.23
C GLN A 368 -12.82 -0.20 -7.04
N LEU A 369 -12.63 0.06 -8.33
CA LEU A 369 -13.69 0.55 -9.23
C LEU A 369 -14.89 -0.40 -9.29
N ILE A 370 -14.64 -1.69 -9.49
CA ILE A 370 -15.70 -2.70 -9.59
C ILE A 370 -16.51 -2.73 -8.29
N TYR A 371 -15.86 -2.82 -7.13
CA TYR A 371 -16.56 -2.95 -5.85
C TYR A 371 -17.34 -1.69 -5.47
N GLY A 372 -16.78 -0.50 -5.75
CA GLY A 372 -17.49 0.75 -5.51
C GLY A 372 -18.75 0.89 -6.36
N GLN A 373 -18.65 0.53 -7.66
CA GLN A 373 -19.82 0.55 -8.57
C GLN A 373 -20.87 -0.48 -8.15
N LEU A 374 -20.49 -1.69 -7.75
CA LEU A 374 -21.44 -2.70 -7.28
C LEU A 374 -22.23 -2.21 -6.05
N ILE A 375 -21.57 -1.50 -5.12
CA ILE A 375 -22.24 -0.92 -3.95
C ILE A 375 -23.25 0.16 -4.38
N ASP A 376 -22.87 1.09 -5.25
CA ASP A 376 -23.75 2.17 -5.72
C ASP A 376 -24.92 1.64 -6.59
N LEU A 377 -24.75 0.48 -7.23
CA LEU A 377 -25.84 -0.24 -7.91
C LEU A 377 -26.75 -0.99 -6.91
N ASN A 378 -26.61 -0.74 -5.60
CA ASN A 378 -27.40 -1.34 -4.52
C ASN A 378 -27.26 -2.85 -4.36
N PHE A 379 -26.15 -3.44 -4.83
CA PHE A 379 -25.83 -4.81 -4.45
C PHE A 379 -25.50 -4.87 -2.96
N LYS A 380 -26.19 -5.72 -2.22
CA LYS A 380 -25.94 -5.91 -0.78
C LYS A 380 -24.53 -6.47 -0.55
N LEU A 381 -23.83 -5.96 0.47
CA LEU A 381 -22.42 -6.29 0.73
C LEU A 381 -22.18 -7.80 0.90
N HIS A 382 -23.09 -8.53 1.54
CA HIS A 382 -22.96 -9.98 1.69
C HIS A 382 -22.93 -10.74 0.35
N TYR A 383 -23.68 -10.30 -0.67
CA TYR A 383 -23.62 -10.93 -2.01
C TYR A 383 -22.26 -10.65 -2.68
N ILE A 384 -21.76 -9.42 -2.58
CA ILE A 384 -20.43 -9.06 -3.11
C ILE A 384 -19.36 -9.93 -2.43
N LEU A 385 -19.42 -10.08 -1.11
CA LEU A 385 -18.48 -10.90 -0.34
C LEU A 385 -18.58 -12.39 -0.64
N VAL A 386 -19.80 -12.93 -0.85
CA VAL A 386 -19.99 -14.33 -1.26
C VAL A 386 -19.41 -14.58 -2.66
N VAL A 387 -19.62 -13.68 -3.61
CA VAL A 387 -18.99 -13.78 -4.94
C VAL A 387 -17.47 -13.72 -4.80
N THR A 388 -16.95 -12.81 -3.99
CA THR A 388 -15.51 -12.70 -3.72
C THR A 388 -14.95 -13.96 -3.07
N PHE A 389 -15.67 -14.59 -2.17
CA PHE A 389 -15.31 -15.89 -1.60
C PHE A 389 -15.15 -16.95 -2.69
N ILE A 390 -16.12 -17.07 -3.60
CA ILE A 390 -16.06 -18.03 -4.72
C ILE A 390 -14.84 -17.75 -5.61
N LEU A 391 -14.61 -16.48 -5.98
CA LEU A 391 -13.46 -16.07 -6.77
C LEU A 391 -12.13 -16.36 -6.06
N SER A 392 -12.08 -16.16 -4.74
CA SER A 392 -10.90 -16.46 -3.92
C SER A 392 -10.56 -17.95 -3.90
N ILE A 393 -11.56 -18.84 -3.88
CA ILE A 393 -11.35 -20.28 -4.04
C ILE A 393 -10.71 -20.57 -5.42
N GLY A 394 -11.18 -19.88 -6.47
CA GLY A 394 -10.59 -19.96 -7.81
C GLY A 394 -9.12 -19.56 -7.82
N VAL A 395 -8.77 -18.45 -7.17
CA VAL A 395 -7.39 -17.99 -7.04
C VAL A 395 -6.54 -18.99 -6.26
N VAL A 396 -7.03 -19.54 -5.14
CA VAL A 396 -6.31 -20.57 -4.37
C VAL A 396 -6.06 -21.84 -5.21
N LYS A 397 -7.04 -22.28 -6.00
CA LYS A 397 -6.86 -23.41 -6.92
C LYS A 397 -5.82 -23.12 -8.00
N LEU A 398 -5.82 -21.90 -8.56
CA LEU A 398 -4.83 -21.45 -9.53
C LEU A 398 -3.42 -21.46 -8.93
N VAL A 399 -3.27 -20.90 -7.71
CA VAL A 399 -1.99 -20.90 -6.96
C VAL A 399 -1.51 -22.34 -6.71
N LYS A 400 -2.41 -23.22 -6.24
CA LYS A 400 -2.10 -24.64 -6.02
C LYS A 400 -1.64 -25.33 -7.29
N TRP A 401 -2.33 -25.11 -8.40
CA TRP A 401 -1.98 -25.68 -9.70
C TRP A 401 -0.61 -25.19 -10.17
N ASN A 402 -0.35 -23.88 -10.05
CA ASN A 402 0.92 -23.28 -10.44
C ASN A 402 2.08 -23.82 -9.60
N ALA A 403 1.91 -23.88 -8.27
CA ALA A 403 2.91 -24.42 -7.35
C ALA A 403 3.15 -25.93 -7.56
N GLY A 404 2.10 -26.70 -7.95
CA GLY A 404 2.22 -28.11 -8.25
C GLY A 404 3.09 -28.43 -9.48
N ARG A 405 3.19 -27.50 -10.43
CA ARG A 405 4.07 -27.66 -11.62
C ARG A 405 5.56 -27.66 -11.26
N GLU A 406 5.94 -27.01 -10.17
CA GLU A 406 7.31 -27.03 -9.66
C GLU A 406 7.74 -28.44 -9.26
N LEU A 407 6.89 -29.17 -8.54
CA LEU A 407 7.17 -30.55 -8.12
C LEU A 407 7.38 -31.51 -9.31
N ILE A 408 6.71 -31.26 -10.42
CA ILE A 408 6.86 -32.06 -11.63
C ILE A 408 8.21 -31.78 -12.31
N ILE A 409 8.61 -30.50 -12.35
CA ILE A 409 9.89 -30.09 -12.93
C ILE A 409 11.07 -30.62 -12.09
N GLU A 410 11.00 -30.51 -10.77
CA GLU A 410 12.03 -31.05 -9.85
C GLU A 410 12.19 -32.59 -10.02
N LYS A 411 11.08 -33.30 -10.17
CA LYS A 411 11.12 -34.76 -10.39
C LYS A 411 11.75 -35.13 -11.73
N ILE A 412 11.49 -34.39 -12.80
CA ILE A 412 12.08 -34.61 -14.13
C ILE A 412 13.57 -34.28 -14.13
N GLN A 413 14.05 -33.34 -13.34
CA GLN A 413 15.48 -32.98 -13.24
C GLN A 413 16.28 -33.95 -12.37
N GLN A 414 15.61 -34.73 -11.50
CA GLN A 414 16.23 -35.74 -10.63
C GLN A 414 16.21 -37.18 -11.25
N SER A 415 15.44 -37.36 -12.31
CA SER A 415 15.41 -38.60 -13.14
C SER A 415 16.34 -38.47 -14.34
#